data_ff118be97eaff6cf59d892378759c607
#
_entry.id   ff118be97eaff6cf59d892378759c607
#
_cell.length_a   1.000
_cell.length_b   1.000
_cell.length_c   1.000
_cell.angle_alpha   90.00
_cell.angle_beta   90.00
_cell.angle_gamma   90.00
#
_symmetry.space_group_name_H-M   'P 1'
#
loop_
_entity.id
_entity.type
_entity.pdbx_description
1 polymer ?
#
loop_
_entity_poly.entity_id
_entity_poly.type
_entity_poly.pdbx_seq_one_letter_code
_entity_poly.pdbx_strand_id
1 'polypeptide(L)'
;MDNYEYTELLKDLQTKMDNITGVVEPEKIKQRLKEIEELENTPGFWDDAANAAKVQKEKTQLERKLEKYNNAKESLNDAIELYEMAKEEGDEETIQTLFDEAEDLKNLIRGMEIEVLLSGEQDANNAILSIHPGAGGTESQDWASMLLRMYKRYAERKGWSVEVLDYQVGEEAGIKDASILIKGENAYGYLKTENGIHRLVRISPFDSNAKRHTSFSSVMVSPEIDDNIDIVIEDKDIRIDTYRASGAGGQHVNKTESAIRITHIPTGIVVQCQNDRSQHKNKATAMKMLKSRLYELKLEEQKAEADGVPKSEIGWGHQIRSYVMQPYQQVKDNRSGEAYSNVSAILDGDLDKIIEDVLISQNRG
;
A
#
# COMPACT_ATOMS: atom_id res chain seq x y z
N MET A 1 28.40 8.39 -16.10
CA MET A 1 27.52 9.46 -16.62
C MET A 1 28.39 10.46 -17.31
N ASP A 2 27.93 11.08 -18.40
CA ASP A 2 28.64 12.18 -19.04
C ASP A 2 27.95 13.53 -18.77
N ASN A 3 28.61 14.63 -19.19
CA ASN A 3 28.09 15.98 -18.97
C ASN A 3 26.75 16.24 -19.65
N TYR A 4 26.47 15.60 -20.77
CA TYR A 4 25.20 15.74 -21.46
C TYR A 4 24.08 15.00 -20.70
N GLU A 5 24.34 13.76 -20.32
CA GLU A 5 23.40 12.92 -19.54
C GLU A 5 23.03 13.60 -18.21
N TYR A 6 24.01 14.18 -17.52
CA TYR A 6 23.77 14.87 -16.25
C TYR A 6 22.95 16.15 -16.43
N THR A 7 23.24 16.93 -17.50
CA THR A 7 22.44 18.12 -17.81
C THR A 7 20.98 17.78 -18.12
N GLU A 8 20.73 16.73 -18.88
CA GLU A 8 19.38 16.27 -19.18
C GLU A 8 18.68 15.73 -17.92
N LEU A 9 19.40 15.03 -17.03
CA LEU A 9 18.88 14.60 -15.72
C LEU A 9 18.44 15.81 -14.88
N LEU A 10 19.28 16.82 -14.73
CA LEU A 10 18.93 18.01 -13.94
C LEU A 10 17.69 18.73 -14.48
N LYS A 11 17.53 18.83 -15.81
CA LYS A 11 16.32 19.40 -16.44
C LYS A 11 15.07 18.56 -16.14
N ASP A 12 15.16 17.23 -16.22
CA ASP A 12 14.04 16.33 -15.89
C ASP A 12 13.64 16.50 -14.42
N LEU A 13 14.64 16.51 -13.53
CA LEU A 13 14.40 16.70 -12.10
C LEU A 13 13.81 18.07 -11.78
N GLN A 14 14.25 19.14 -12.47
CA GLN A 14 13.67 20.47 -12.32
C GLN A 14 12.20 20.49 -12.75
N THR A 15 11.87 19.88 -13.88
CA THR A 15 10.49 19.78 -14.36
C THR A 15 9.60 19.03 -13.37
N LYS A 16 10.10 17.92 -12.79
CA LYS A 16 9.39 17.18 -11.73
C LYS A 16 9.20 18.03 -10.49
N MET A 17 10.23 18.76 -10.05
CA MET A 17 10.15 19.62 -8.87
C MET A 17 9.16 20.78 -9.06
N ASP A 18 9.06 21.34 -10.26
CA ASP A 18 8.08 22.38 -10.59
C ASP A 18 6.65 21.82 -10.51
N ASN A 19 6.41 20.59 -11.01
CA ASN A 19 5.12 19.90 -10.88
C ASN A 19 4.78 19.62 -9.41
N ILE A 20 5.75 19.11 -8.64
CA ILE A 20 5.60 18.88 -7.19
C ILE A 20 5.23 20.19 -6.48
N THR A 21 5.90 21.30 -6.81
CA THR A 21 5.65 22.63 -6.23
C THR A 21 4.21 23.08 -6.49
N GLY A 22 3.69 22.84 -7.70
CA GLY A 22 2.30 23.16 -8.05
C GLY A 22 1.25 22.40 -7.25
N VAL A 23 1.56 21.15 -6.82
CA VAL A 23 0.64 20.32 -6.04
C VAL A 23 0.83 20.52 -4.54
N VAL A 24 2.06 20.66 -4.06
CA VAL A 24 2.38 20.88 -2.63
C VAL A 24 1.87 22.22 -2.15
N GLU A 25 1.91 23.24 -3.01
CA GLU A 25 1.53 24.64 -2.69
C GLU A 25 2.18 25.13 -1.39
N PRO A 26 3.53 25.18 -1.29
CA PRO A 26 4.25 25.39 -0.03
C PRO A 26 3.86 26.70 0.68
N GLU A 27 3.45 27.72 -0.03
CA GLU A 27 3.00 28.99 0.56
C GLU A 27 1.65 28.83 1.32
N LYS A 28 0.76 27.99 0.81
CA LYS A 28 -0.49 27.65 1.54
C LYS A 28 -0.19 26.87 2.82
N ILE A 29 0.78 25.94 2.76
CA ILE A 29 1.22 25.21 3.97
C ILE A 29 1.78 26.16 5.01
N LYS A 30 2.66 27.10 4.63
CA LYS A 30 3.22 28.11 5.53
C LYS A 30 2.14 28.99 6.14
N GLN A 31 1.16 29.42 5.34
CA GLN A 31 0.03 30.18 5.83
C GLN A 31 -0.79 29.39 6.85
N ARG A 32 -1.07 28.11 6.56
CA ARG A 32 -1.83 27.24 7.47
C ARG A 32 -1.09 26.99 8.79
N LEU A 33 0.21 26.77 8.73
CA LEU A 33 1.04 26.65 9.94
C LEU A 33 0.97 27.91 10.81
N LYS A 34 0.99 29.09 10.19
CA LYS A 34 0.84 30.37 10.91
C LYS A 34 -0.54 30.50 11.56
N GLU A 35 -1.60 30.11 10.87
CA GLU A 35 -2.96 30.08 11.43
C GLU A 35 -3.05 29.13 12.63
N ILE A 36 -2.38 27.98 12.57
CA ILE A 36 -2.34 27.01 13.67
C ILE A 36 -1.59 27.62 14.88
N GLU A 37 -0.47 28.29 14.66
CA GLU A 37 0.26 28.97 15.72
C GLU A 37 -0.60 30.08 16.39
N GLU A 38 -1.38 30.81 15.62
CA GLU A 38 -2.32 31.80 16.14
C GLU A 38 -3.44 31.14 16.97
N LEU A 39 -3.96 29.98 16.51
CA LEU A 39 -4.97 29.20 17.23
C LEU A 39 -4.42 28.66 18.57
N GLU A 40 -3.20 28.14 18.59
CA GLU A 40 -2.53 27.64 19.80
C GLU A 40 -2.39 28.72 20.90
N ASN A 41 -2.25 29.98 20.49
CA ASN A 41 -2.15 31.13 21.39
C ASN A 41 -3.52 31.67 21.84
N THR A 42 -4.64 31.12 21.35
CA THR A 42 -6.00 31.56 21.72
C THR A 42 -6.37 31.01 23.10
N PRO A 43 -6.87 31.84 24.03
CA PRO A 43 -7.34 31.36 25.33
C PRO A 43 -8.40 30.26 25.18
N GLY A 44 -8.24 29.14 25.90
CA GLY A 44 -9.16 28.00 25.87
C GLY A 44 -8.87 26.95 24.80
N PHE A 45 -7.89 27.14 23.90
CA PHE A 45 -7.53 26.14 22.91
C PHE A 45 -7.15 24.78 23.53
N TRP A 46 -6.41 24.82 24.62
CA TRP A 46 -5.93 23.62 25.33
C TRP A 46 -6.97 22.97 26.24
N ASP A 47 -8.13 23.62 26.47
CA ASP A 47 -9.20 23.08 27.31
C ASP A 47 -9.94 21.93 26.60
N ASP A 48 -9.95 21.92 25.25
CA ASP A 48 -10.45 20.82 24.43
C ASP A 48 -9.29 19.94 23.96
N ALA A 49 -8.95 18.94 24.77
CA ALA A 49 -7.83 18.03 24.49
C ALA A 49 -7.99 17.25 23.17
N ALA A 50 -9.23 16.92 22.74
CA ALA A 50 -9.45 16.17 21.51
C ALA A 50 -9.18 17.05 20.28
N ASN A 51 -9.68 18.29 20.29
CA ASN A 51 -9.43 19.25 19.22
C ASN A 51 -7.95 19.65 19.17
N ALA A 52 -7.33 19.94 20.32
CA ALA A 52 -5.90 20.26 20.41
C ALA A 52 -5.03 19.13 19.81
N ALA A 53 -5.30 17.88 20.16
CA ALA A 53 -4.58 16.73 19.61
C ALA A 53 -4.73 16.62 18.08
N LYS A 54 -5.92 16.89 17.53
CA LYS A 54 -6.17 16.88 16.08
C LYS A 54 -5.36 17.98 15.37
N VAL A 55 -5.37 19.20 15.91
CA VAL A 55 -4.63 20.34 15.35
C VAL A 55 -3.12 20.12 15.43
N GLN A 56 -2.63 19.56 16.55
CA GLN A 56 -1.21 19.22 16.69
C GLN A 56 -0.76 18.15 15.69
N LYS A 57 -1.61 17.15 15.43
CA LYS A 57 -1.33 16.14 14.41
C LYS A 57 -1.25 16.77 13.01
N GLU A 58 -2.20 17.67 12.69
CA GLU A 58 -2.19 18.43 11.42
C GLU A 58 -0.89 19.25 11.30
N LYS A 59 -0.52 20.00 12.33
CA LYS A 59 0.73 20.80 12.38
C LYS A 59 1.95 19.97 12.07
N THR A 60 2.14 18.86 12.79
CA THR A 60 3.28 17.97 12.62
C THR A 60 3.36 17.39 11.20
N GLN A 61 2.21 17.04 10.60
CA GLN A 61 2.17 16.55 9.24
C GLN A 61 2.55 17.63 8.21
N LEU A 62 2.06 18.86 8.39
CA LEU A 62 2.37 19.99 7.51
C LEU A 62 3.84 20.41 7.62
N GLU A 63 4.39 20.50 8.83
CA GLU A 63 5.81 20.81 9.08
C GLU A 63 6.71 19.78 8.39
N ARG A 64 6.43 18.49 8.57
CA ARG A 64 7.20 17.40 7.98
C ARG A 64 7.12 17.41 6.44
N LYS A 65 5.94 17.68 5.88
CA LYS A 65 5.76 17.79 4.43
C LYS A 65 6.55 18.96 3.86
N LEU A 66 6.52 20.11 4.54
CA LEU A 66 7.25 21.30 4.13
C LEU A 66 8.76 21.10 4.24
N GLU A 67 9.25 20.46 5.31
CA GLU A 67 10.67 20.14 5.50
C GLU A 67 11.20 19.24 4.38
N LYS A 68 10.49 18.16 4.06
CA LYS A 68 10.88 17.25 2.97
C LYS A 68 10.89 17.97 1.61
N TYR A 69 9.88 18.80 1.35
CA TYR A 69 9.83 19.61 0.14
C TYR A 69 11.02 20.57 0.02
N ASN A 70 11.32 21.31 1.10
CA ASN A 70 12.44 22.25 1.12
C ASN A 70 13.77 21.52 0.91
N ASN A 71 13.99 20.40 1.59
CA ASN A 71 15.20 19.60 1.45
C ASN A 71 15.38 19.11 -0.01
N ALA A 72 14.35 18.58 -0.64
CA ALA A 72 14.42 18.15 -2.03
C ALA A 72 14.71 19.30 -2.99
N LYS A 73 14.08 20.47 -2.78
CA LYS A 73 14.27 21.66 -3.58
C LYS A 73 15.67 22.27 -3.42
N GLU A 74 16.15 22.39 -2.19
CA GLU A 74 17.49 22.90 -1.88
C GLU A 74 18.56 21.97 -2.48
N SER A 75 18.46 20.65 -2.27
CA SER A 75 19.41 19.68 -2.83
C SER A 75 19.48 19.76 -4.36
N LEU A 76 18.36 19.96 -5.05
CA LEU A 76 18.36 20.13 -6.50
C LEU A 76 19.01 21.44 -6.92
N ASN A 77 18.68 22.56 -6.26
CA ASN A 77 19.25 23.86 -6.56
C ASN A 77 20.77 23.86 -6.34
N ASP A 78 21.22 23.32 -5.21
CA ASP A 78 22.64 23.18 -4.89
C ASP A 78 23.38 22.37 -5.96
N ALA A 79 22.80 21.24 -6.41
CA ALA A 79 23.38 20.42 -7.46
C ALA A 79 23.49 21.18 -8.80
N ILE A 80 22.49 21.98 -9.16
CA ILE A 80 22.51 22.81 -10.38
C ILE A 80 23.59 23.88 -10.27
N GLU A 81 23.62 24.64 -9.17
CA GLU A 81 24.57 25.73 -8.96
C GLU A 81 26.02 25.21 -8.92
N LEU A 82 26.29 24.14 -8.15
CA LEU A 82 27.59 23.52 -8.07
C LEU A 82 28.08 22.97 -9.42
N TYR A 83 27.16 22.37 -10.20
CA TYR A 83 27.52 21.86 -11.52
C TYR A 83 27.89 22.98 -12.51
N GLU A 84 27.13 24.10 -12.50
CA GLU A 84 27.44 25.25 -13.35
C GLU A 84 28.80 25.87 -12.97
N MET A 85 29.05 26.05 -11.67
CA MET A 85 30.34 26.59 -11.19
C MET A 85 31.51 25.66 -11.52
N ALA A 86 31.39 24.36 -11.27
CA ALA A 86 32.45 23.39 -11.56
C ALA A 86 32.76 23.31 -13.06
N LYS A 87 31.74 23.46 -13.91
CA LYS A 87 31.89 23.50 -15.37
C LYS A 87 32.61 24.76 -15.86
N GLU A 88 32.33 25.91 -15.26
CA GLU A 88 33.00 27.18 -15.59
C GLU A 88 34.47 27.17 -15.15
N GLU A 89 34.76 26.57 -13.98
CA GLU A 89 36.11 26.47 -13.43
C GLU A 89 36.95 25.32 -14.00
N GLY A 90 36.29 24.37 -14.67
CA GLY A 90 36.93 23.14 -15.18
C GLY A 90 37.29 22.18 -14.06
N ASP A 91 36.53 22.17 -12.95
CA ASP A 91 36.73 21.31 -11.78
C ASP A 91 36.11 19.93 -12.03
N GLU A 92 36.92 19.02 -12.62
CA GLU A 92 36.49 17.66 -12.94
C GLU A 92 36.23 16.80 -11.68
N GLU A 93 36.86 17.13 -10.54
CA GLU A 93 36.68 16.38 -9.29
C GLU A 93 35.28 16.63 -8.72
N THR A 94 34.85 17.89 -8.67
CA THR A 94 33.48 18.25 -8.24
C THR A 94 32.45 17.69 -9.20
N ILE A 95 32.67 17.76 -10.52
CA ILE A 95 31.77 17.18 -11.52
C ILE A 95 31.61 15.64 -11.28
N GLN A 96 32.70 14.92 -11.04
CA GLN A 96 32.62 13.49 -10.78
C GLN A 96 31.86 13.18 -9.50
N THR A 97 32.05 13.96 -8.44
CA THR A 97 31.30 13.81 -7.19
C THR A 97 29.79 13.97 -7.43
N LEU A 98 29.39 14.99 -8.19
CA LEU A 98 27.98 15.20 -8.54
C LEU A 98 27.40 14.06 -9.37
N PHE A 99 28.20 13.44 -10.24
CA PHE A 99 27.76 12.26 -11.00
C PHE A 99 27.55 11.04 -10.09
N ASP A 100 28.39 10.88 -9.09
CA ASP A 100 28.28 9.76 -8.13
C ASP A 100 27.04 9.95 -7.21
N GLU A 101 26.68 11.20 -6.87
CA GLU A 101 25.50 11.55 -6.07
C GLU A 101 24.19 11.66 -6.88
N ALA A 102 24.26 11.57 -8.21
CA ALA A 102 23.11 11.78 -9.09
C ALA A 102 21.94 10.82 -8.80
N GLU A 103 22.23 9.57 -8.42
CA GLU A 103 21.18 8.59 -8.11
C GLU A 103 20.49 8.92 -6.78
N ASP A 104 21.22 9.44 -5.80
CA ASP A 104 20.65 9.86 -4.51
C ASP A 104 19.72 11.06 -4.68
N LEU A 105 20.12 12.05 -5.48
CA LEU A 105 19.29 13.20 -5.83
C LEU A 105 18.01 12.77 -6.56
N LYS A 106 18.12 11.87 -7.51
CA LYS A 106 16.99 11.32 -8.25
C LYS A 106 16.02 10.57 -7.32
N ASN A 107 16.54 9.77 -6.40
CA ASN A 107 15.73 9.05 -5.42
C ASN A 107 15.03 10.00 -4.44
N LEU A 108 15.70 11.08 -4.03
CA LEU A 108 15.13 12.12 -3.15
C LEU A 108 13.90 12.79 -3.82
N ILE A 109 14.05 13.23 -5.07
CA ILE A 109 12.95 13.88 -5.80
C ILE A 109 11.83 12.89 -6.12
N ARG A 110 12.18 11.65 -6.49
CA ARG A 110 11.21 10.57 -6.68
C ARG A 110 10.41 10.30 -5.39
N GLY A 111 11.08 10.25 -4.24
CA GLY A 111 10.40 10.10 -2.95
C GLY A 111 9.39 11.22 -2.69
N MET A 112 9.73 12.46 -3.04
CA MET A 112 8.82 13.59 -2.92
C MET A 112 7.65 13.51 -3.92
N GLU A 113 7.89 13.08 -5.15
CA GLU A 113 6.83 12.82 -6.16
C GLU A 113 5.81 11.79 -5.62
N ILE A 114 6.28 10.68 -5.05
CA ILE A 114 5.42 9.66 -4.44
C ILE A 114 4.61 10.23 -3.28
N GLU A 115 5.22 11.01 -2.40
CA GLU A 115 4.51 11.59 -1.24
C GLU A 115 3.38 12.54 -1.68
N VAL A 116 3.55 13.23 -2.79
CA VAL A 116 2.49 14.05 -3.40
C VAL A 116 1.35 13.19 -3.93
N LEU A 117 1.67 12.03 -4.51
CA LEU A 117 0.68 11.08 -5.04
C LEU A 117 -0.11 10.37 -3.92
N LEU A 118 0.45 10.29 -2.71
CA LEU A 118 -0.20 9.75 -1.52
C LEU A 118 -0.99 10.82 -0.76
N SER A 119 -1.78 11.61 -1.48
CA SER A 119 -2.56 12.73 -0.92
C SER A 119 -4.05 12.42 -0.71
N GLY A 120 -4.49 11.18 -0.97
CA GLY A 120 -5.85 10.75 -0.72
C GLY A 120 -6.20 10.78 0.77
N GLU A 121 -7.45 11.08 1.11
CA GLU A 121 -7.93 11.22 2.49
C GLU A 121 -7.57 10.02 3.38
N GLN A 122 -7.55 8.82 2.81
CA GLN A 122 -7.28 7.57 3.53
C GLN A 122 -5.83 7.08 3.37
N ASP A 123 -5.03 7.71 2.52
CA ASP A 123 -3.69 7.23 2.19
C ASP A 123 -2.74 7.16 3.40
N ALA A 124 -2.96 8.04 4.39
CA ALA A 124 -2.20 8.06 5.64
C ALA A 124 -2.55 6.92 6.62
N ASN A 125 -3.61 6.15 6.34
CA ASN A 125 -4.08 5.12 7.26
C ASN A 125 -3.23 3.85 7.19
N ASN A 126 -3.39 3.02 8.23
CA ASN A 126 -2.95 1.64 8.20
C ASN A 126 -3.74 0.83 7.16
N ALA A 127 -3.20 -0.29 6.72
CA ALA A 127 -3.82 -1.13 5.70
C ALA A 127 -4.28 -2.48 6.27
N ILE A 128 -5.48 -2.91 5.93
CA ILE A 128 -5.94 -4.29 6.12
C ILE A 128 -5.77 -4.98 4.77
N LEU A 129 -4.89 -5.97 4.70
CA LEU A 129 -4.59 -6.73 3.50
C LEU A 129 -5.10 -8.16 3.66
N SER A 130 -5.96 -8.58 2.74
CA SER A 130 -6.54 -9.93 2.69
C SER A 130 -6.12 -10.64 1.41
N ILE A 131 -5.79 -11.92 1.52
CA ILE A 131 -5.33 -12.74 0.40
C ILE A 131 -6.20 -13.99 0.32
N HIS A 132 -6.77 -14.22 -0.86
CA HIS A 132 -7.59 -15.39 -1.14
C HIS A 132 -7.00 -16.16 -2.33
N PRO A 133 -6.77 -17.48 -2.22
CA PRO A 133 -6.39 -18.29 -3.37
C PRO A 133 -7.52 -18.32 -4.40
N GLY A 134 -7.15 -18.19 -5.67
CA GLY A 134 -8.06 -18.30 -6.79
C GLY A 134 -8.06 -19.70 -7.41
N ALA A 135 -8.26 -19.78 -8.74
CA ALA A 135 -8.18 -21.02 -9.47
C ALA A 135 -6.77 -21.63 -9.44
N GLY A 136 -6.66 -22.93 -9.20
CA GLY A 136 -5.39 -23.67 -9.20
C GLY A 136 -5.23 -24.69 -8.05
N GLY A 137 -6.25 -24.88 -7.20
CA GLY A 137 -6.20 -25.87 -6.10
C GLY A 137 -5.04 -25.62 -5.13
N THR A 138 -4.31 -26.69 -4.76
CA THR A 138 -3.15 -26.62 -3.84
C THR A 138 -2.09 -25.61 -4.30
N GLU A 139 -1.86 -25.50 -5.60
CA GLU A 139 -0.90 -24.55 -6.18
C GLU A 139 -1.29 -23.08 -5.92
N SER A 140 -2.59 -22.76 -6.00
CA SER A 140 -3.07 -21.40 -5.69
C SER A 140 -3.02 -21.08 -4.20
N GLN A 141 -3.20 -22.09 -3.33
CA GLN A 141 -3.04 -21.94 -1.87
C GLN A 141 -1.57 -21.67 -1.49
N ASP A 142 -0.64 -22.35 -2.14
CA ASP A 142 0.79 -22.09 -1.97
C ASP A 142 1.17 -20.70 -2.50
N TRP A 143 0.64 -20.30 -3.67
CA TRP A 143 0.83 -18.97 -4.21
C TRP A 143 0.33 -17.87 -3.27
N ALA A 144 -0.83 -18.04 -2.68
CA ALA A 144 -1.36 -17.11 -1.68
C ALA A 144 -0.44 -17.00 -0.45
N SER A 145 0.16 -18.10 -0.01
CA SER A 145 1.16 -18.11 1.07
C SER A 145 2.44 -17.36 0.70
N MET A 146 2.89 -17.49 -0.55
CA MET A 146 4.05 -16.76 -1.07
C MET A 146 3.78 -15.24 -1.09
N LEU A 147 2.60 -14.82 -1.54
CA LEU A 147 2.18 -13.41 -1.51
C LEU A 147 2.12 -12.86 -0.09
N LEU A 148 1.55 -13.62 0.86
CA LEU A 148 1.52 -13.22 2.25
C LEU A 148 2.92 -12.98 2.82
N ARG A 149 3.86 -13.88 2.51
CA ARG A 149 5.26 -13.73 2.89
C ARG A 149 5.87 -12.48 2.26
N MET A 150 5.63 -12.25 0.97
CA MET A 150 6.12 -11.09 0.24
C MET A 150 5.68 -9.77 0.90
N TYR A 151 4.39 -9.63 1.23
CA TYR A 151 3.88 -8.42 1.89
C TYR A 151 4.37 -8.26 3.33
N LYS A 152 4.55 -9.36 4.08
CA LYS A 152 5.17 -9.29 5.42
C LYS A 152 6.61 -8.80 5.33
N ARG A 153 7.40 -9.32 4.38
CA ARG A 153 8.77 -8.87 4.13
C ARG A 153 8.82 -7.42 3.69
N TYR A 154 7.89 -6.99 2.84
CA TYR A 154 7.77 -5.59 2.46
C TYR A 154 7.53 -4.69 3.66
N ALA A 155 6.57 -5.04 4.51
CA ALA A 155 6.29 -4.30 5.73
C ALA A 155 7.51 -4.22 6.68
N GLU A 156 8.25 -5.34 6.85
CA GLU A 156 9.50 -5.38 7.62
C GLU A 156 10.55 -4.41 7.05
N ARG A 157 10.74 -4.37 5.74
CA ARG A 157 11.67 -3.44 5.05
C ARG A 157 11.29 -1.97 5.25
N LYS A 158 9.99 -1.67 5.28
CA LYS A 158 9.46 -0.33 5.56
C LYS A 158 9.50 0.05 7.05
N GLY A 159 9.88 -0.86 7.95
CA GLY A 159 9.81 -0.64 9.39
C GLY A 159 8.38 -0.62 9.93
N TRP A 160 7.42 -1.17 9.20
CA TRP A 160 6.02 -1.26 9.60
C TRP A 160 5.78 -2.50 10.46
N SER A 161 4.79 -2.42 11.35
CA SER A 161 4.38 -3.57 12.14
C SER A 161 3.24 -4.34 11.47
N VAL A 162 3.24 -5.66 11.64
CA VAL A 162 2.23 -6.56 11.05
C VAL A 162 1.52 -7.32 12.16
N GLU A 163 0.20 -7.25 12.16
CA GLU A 163 -0.68 -8.00 13.05
C GLU A 163 -1.55 -8.96 12.21
N VAL A 164 -1.59 -10.23 12.61
CA VAL A 164 -2.43 -11.22 11.93
C VAL A 164 -3.84 -11.14 12.47
N LEU A 165 -4.82 -10.81 11.62
CA LEU A 165 -6.23 -10.73 11.96
C LEU A 165 -6.94 -12.08 11.78
N ASP A 166 -6.63 -12.77 10.67
CA ASP A 166 -7.10 -14.13 10.38
C ASP A 166 -6.05 -14.91 9.59
N TYR A 167 -6.01 -16.23 9.81
CA TYR A 167 -5.10 -17.11 9.11
C TYR A 167 -5.66 -18.53 9.06
N GLN A 168 -5.96 -18.99 7.85
CA GLN A 168 -6.49 -20.33 7.62
C GLN A 168 -5.52 -21.15 6.79
N VAL A 169 -5.01 -22.23 7.37
CA VAL A 169 -4.08 -23.15 6.71
C VAL A 169 -4.77 -23.91 5.59
N GLY A 170 -4.08 -24.12 4.49
CA GLY A 170 -4.51 -25.02 3.41
C GLY A 170 -4.55 -26.48 3.87
N GLU A 171 -5.27 -27.33 3.16
CA GLU A 171 -5.37 -28.75 3.52
C GLU A 171 -4.08 -29.51 3.27
N GLU A 172 -3.43 -29.25 2.14
CA GLU A 172 -2.20 -29.93 1.73
C GLU A 172 -0.99 -28.98 1.78
N ALA A 173 -1.17 -27.73 1.37
CA ALA A 173 -0.12 -26.70 1.40
C ALA A 173 -0.74 -25.29 1.40
N GLY A 174 0.07 -24.29 1.75
CA GLY A 174 -0.30 -22.89 1.65
C GLY A 174 -1.41 -22.46 2.60
N ILE A 175 -2.23 -21.50 2.16
CA ILE A 175 -3.31 -20.90 2.95
C ILE A 175 -4.64 -20.93 2.18
N LYS A 176 -5.76 -21.10 2.89
CA LYS A 176 -7.12 -20.93 2.36
C LYS A 176 -7.57 -19.47 2.41
N ASP A 177 -7.14 -18.75 3.42
CA ASP A 177 -7.46 -17.35 3.65
C ASP A 177 -6.42 -16.75 4.60
N ALA A 178 -6.06 -15.49 4.40
CA ALA A 178 -5.29 -14.75 5.38
C ALA A 178 -5.64 -13.27 5.31
N SER A 179 -5.73 -12.65 6.49
CA SER A 179 -5.91 -11.21 6.63
C SER A 179 -4.93 -10.67 7.66
N ILE A 180 -4.20 -9.62 7.29
CA ILE A 180 -3.22 -8.96 8.14
C ILE A 180 -3.50 -7.47 8.21
N LEU A 181 -3.26 -6.88 9.37
CA LEU A 181 -3.23 -5.44 9.57
C LEU A 181 -1.78 -4.96 9.53
N ILE A 182 -1.48 -4.07 8.62
CA ILE A 182 -0.16 -3.46 8.44
C ILE A 182 -0.24 -2.02 8.95
N LYS A 183 0.52 -1.73 10.01
CA LYS A 183 0.53 -0.43 10.68
C LYS A 183 1.81 0.31 10.32
N GLY A 184 1.67 1.44 9.67
CA GLY A 184 2.78 2.29 9.27
C GLY A 184 2.33 3.53 8.54
N GLU A 185 3.22 4.49 8.40
CA GLU A 185 2.95 5.73 7.70
C GLU A 185 2.63 5.47 6.23
N ASN A 186 1.46 5.93 5.78
CA ASN A 186 0.94 5.76 4.43
C ASN A 186 0.82 4.29 3.98
N ALA A 187 0.69 3.33 4.90
CA ALA A 187 0.64 1.92 4.55
C ALA A 187 -0.48 1.61 3.56
N TYR A 188 -1.68 2.17 3.76
CA TYR A 188 -2.78 2.00 2.81
C TYR A 188 -2.47 2.70 1.47
N GLY A 189 -1.94 3.90 1.49
CA GLY A 189 -1.63 4.65 0.28
C GLY A 189 -0.68 3.91 -0.67
N TYR A 190 0.35 3.25 -0.14
CA TYR A 190 1.24 2.38 -0.91
C TYR A 190 0.54 1.10 -1.35
N LEU A 191 -0.09 0.40 -0.42
CA LEU A 191 -0.60 -0.95 -0.65
C LEU A 191 -1.92 -0.99 -1.42
N LYS A 192 -2.69 0.10 -1.50
CA LYS A 192 -3.92 0.16 -2.33
C LYS A 192 -3.66 -0.20 -3.80
N THR A 193 -2.44 0.03 -4.29
CA THR A 193 -2.03 -0.37 -5.63
C THR A 193 -1.94 -1.89 -5.82
N GLU A 194 -1.93 -2.66 -4.73
CA GLU A 194 -1.84 -4.13 -4.79
C GLU A 194 -3.20 -4.83 -4.90
N ASN A 195 -4.30 -4.06 -4.87
CA ASN A 195 -5.64 -4.57 -5.09
C ASN A 195 -5.78 -5.22 -6.46
N GLY A 196 -6.19 -6.48 -6.51
CA GLY A 196 -6.48 -7.20 -7.74
C GLY A 196 -5.96 -8.63 -7.77
N ILE A 197 -5.91 -9.21 -8.98
CA ILE A 197 -5.49 -10.59 -9.21
C ILE A 197 -4.01 -10.64 -9.57
N HIS A 198 -3.28 -11.46 -8.82
CA HIS A 198 -1.86 -11.78 -9.01
C HIS A 198 -1.72 -13.15 -9.65
N ARG A 199 -1.08 -13.23 -10.80
CA ARG A 199 -0.87 -14.46 -11.57
C ARG A 199 0.54 -14.98 -11.38
N LEU A 200 0.68 -16.26 -11.01
CA LEU A 200 1.95 -16.98 -10.97
C LEU A 200 2.05 -17.97 -12.12
N VAL A 201 3.20 -18.02 -12.76
CA VAL A 201 3.57 -19.06 -13.73
C VAL A 201 4.89 -19.68 -13.30
N ARG A 202 4.84 -20.95 -12.88
CA ARG A 202 6.04 -21.71 -12.48
C ARG A 202 5.89 -23.21 -12.77
N ILE A 203 6.99 -23.93 -12.65
CA ILE A 203 6.93 -25.39 -12.55
C ILE A 203 6.40 -25.72 -11.16
N SER A 204 5.27 -26.49 -11.11
CA SER A 204 4.63 -26.83 -9.86
C SER A 204 5.47 -27.80 -9.02
N PRO A 205 5.73 -27.50 -7.74
CA PRO A 205 6.38 -28.45 -6.83
C PRO A 205 5.46 -29.60 -6.42
N PHE A 206 4.14 -29.51 -6.71
CA PHE A 206 3.11 -30.51 -6.38
C PHE A 206 2.81 -31.44 -7.55
N ASP A 207 3.28 -31.12 -8.75
CA ASP A 207 3.10 -31.97 -9.96
C ASP A 207 4.30 -32.90 -10.15
N SER A 208 4.07 -34.20 -10.00
CA SER A 208 5.09 -35.23 -10.22
C SER A 208 5.71 -35.21 -11.64
N ASN A 209 4.99 -34.66 -12.62
CA ASN A 209 5.46 -34.52 -14.00
C ASN A 209 6.24 -33.23 -14.26
N ALA A 210 6.48 -32.41 -13.24
CA ALA A 210 7.17 -31.13 -13.32
C ALA A 210 6.64 -30.20 -14.43
N LYS A 211 5.31 -30.19 -14.64
CA LYS A 211 4.68 -29.32 -15.62
C LYS A 211 4.57 -27.89 -15.11
N ARG A 212 4.59 -26.98 -16.07
CA ARG A 212 4.36 -25.55 -15.80
C ARG A 212 2.87 -25.29 -15.56
N HIS A 213 2.55 -24.72 -14.41
CA HIS A 213 1.20 -24.35 -14.00
C HIS A 213 1.03 -22.83 -13.93
N THR A 214 -0.20 -22.41 -14.06
CA THR A 214 -0.63 -21.04 -13.85
C THR A 214 -1.61 -21.01 -12.68
N SER A 215 -1.33 -20.17 -11.68
CA SER A 215 -2.16 -20.03 -10.49
C SER A 215 -2.51 -18.57 -10.26
N PHE A 216 -3.66 -18.33 -9.68
CA PHE A 216 -4.18 -17.01 -9.39
C PHE A 216 -4.47 -16.88 -7.90
N SER A 217 -4.20 -15.69 -7.37
CA SER A 217 -4.63 -15.29 -6.03
C SER A 217 -5.08 -13.85 -6.08
N SER A 218 -6.13 -13.54 -5.36
CA SER A 218 -6.60 -12.16 -5.22
C SER A 218 -6.04 -11.55 -3.94
N VAL A 219 -5.62 -10.30 -4.06
CA VAL A 219 -5.22 -9.45 -2.94
C VAL A 219 -6.24 -8.33 -2.84
N MET A 220 -6.72 -8.07 -1.65
CA MET A 220 -7.60 -6.97 -1.33
C MET A 220 -6.96 -6.14 -0.22
N VAL A 221 -6.90 -4.84 -0.44
CA VAL A 221 -6.37 -3.89 0.53
C VAL A 221 -7.46 -2.87 0.85
N SER A 222 -7.74 -2.67 2.12
CA SER A 222 -8.66 -1.65 2.61
C SER A 222 -8.01 -0.82 3.71
N PRO A 223 -8.39 0.45 3.88
CA PRO A 223 -7.84 1.27 4.96
C PRO A 223 -8.34 0.77 6.32
N GLU A 224 -7.50 0.85 7.34
CA GLU A 224 -7.99 0.75 8.71
C GLU A 224 -8.73 2.04 9.02
N ILE A 225 -10.05 1.93 9.21
CA ILE A 225 -10.91 3.07 9.52
C ILE A 225 -11.16 3.17 11.03
N ASP A 226 -11.16 4.40 11.55
CA ASP A 226 -11.57 4.68 12.91
C ASP A 226 -13.08 4.46 13.08
N ASP A 227 -13.53 4.20 14.31
CA ASP A 227 -14.96 3.99 14.63
C ASP A 227 -15.87 5.20 14.30
N ASN A 228 -15.27 6.34 13.96
CA ASN A 228 -15.96 7.59 13.62
C ASN A 228 -16.43 7.70 12.16
N ILE A 229 -16.10 6.74 11.30
CA ILE A 229 -16.59 6.77 9.91
C ILE A 229 -17.98 6.14 9.89
N ASP A 230 -18.98 6.92 9.44
CA ASP A 230 -20.39 6.55 9.36
C ASP A 230 -20.68 5.46 8.29
N ILE A 231 -20.18 4.25 8.53
CA ILE A 231 -20.74 3.06 7.88
C ILE A 231 -21.70 2.43 8.89
N VAL A 232 -22.97 2.71 8.67
CA VAL A 232 -24.05 2.09 9.45
C VAL A 232 -24.25 0.67 8.93
N ILE A 233 -23.95 -0.32 9.76
CA ILE A 233 -24.27 -1.73 9.50
C ILE A 233 -25.47 -2.07 10.37
N GLU A 234 -26.61 -2.33 9.75
CA GLU A 234 -27.80 -2.75 10.48
C GLU A 234 -27.74 -4.25 10.79
N ASP A 235 -28.19 -4.65 11.96
CA ASP A 235 -28.17 -6.10 12.37
C ASP A 235 -28.95 -6.99 11.41
N LYS A 236 -29.99 -6.45 10.71
CA LYS A 236 -30.74 -7.17 9.68
C LYS A 236 -29.96 -7.47 8.41
N ASP A 237 -28.91 -6.67 8.13
CA ASP A 237 -28.10 -6.76 6.90
C ASP A 237 -26.92 -7.73 7.08
N ILE A 238 -26.70 -8.25 8.28
CA ILE A 238 -25.62 -9.17 8.57
C ILE A 238 -26.14 -10.54 9.03
N ARG A 239 -25.49 -11.57 8.57
CA ARG A 239 -25.61 -12.92 9.12
C ARG A 239 -24.33 -13.30 9.81
N ILE A 240 -24.43 -13.68 11.08
CA ILE A 240 -23.29 -14.11 11.89
C ILE A 240 -23.38 -15.61 12.12
N ASP A 241 -22.40 -16.34 11.60
CA ASP A 241 -22.26 -17.77 11.79
C ASP A 241 -21.07 -18.06 12.71
N THR A 242 -21.27 -18.90 13.70
CA THR A 242 -20.20 -19.39 14.57
C THR A 242 -19.78 -20.78 14.12
N TYR A 243 -18.50 -21.07 14.12
CA TYR A 243 -17.99 -22.38 13.73
C TYR A 243 -16.73 -22.73 14.52
N ARG A 244 -16.29 -23.98 14.40
CA ARG A 244 -15.07 -24.45 15.05
C ARG A 244 -13.87 -24.04 14.22
N ALA A 245 -12.90 -23.42 14.87
CA ALA A 245 -11.65 -23.08 14.21
C ALA A 245 -10.98 -24.34 13.67
N SER A 246 -10.53 -24.29 12.41
CA SER A 246 -9.73 -25.35 11.80
C SER A 246 -8.27 -24.91 11.77
N GLY A 247 -7.37 -25.68 12.40
CA GLY A 247 -5.92 -25.38 12.42
C GLY A 247 -5.13 -26.31 13.33
N ALA A 248 -3.82 -26.31 13.19
CA ALA A 248 -2.88 -27.04 14.05
C ALA A 248 -2.86 -26.40 15.45
N GLY A 249 -3.82 -26.77 16.30
CA GLY A 249 -3.91 -26.36 17.69
C GLY A 249 -4.45 -27.50 18.55
N GLY A 250 -3.96 -27.58 19.77
CA GLY A 250 -4.30 -28.67 20.70
C GLY A 250 -5.81 -28.86 20.97
N GLN A 251 -6.19 -29.89 21.71
CA GLN A 251 -7.59 -30.33 21.97
C GLN A 251 -8.59 -29.21 22.32
N HIS A 252 -8.14 -28.04 22.74
CA HIS A 252 -9.02 -26.92 23.13
C HIS A 252 -9.51 -26.11 21.93
N VAL A 253 -8.70 -25.97 20.86
CA VAL A 253 -9.05 -25.22 19.64
C VAL A 253 -10.16 -25.91 18.85
N ASN A 254 -10.19 -27.24 18.90
CA ASN A 254 -11.17 -28.06 18.17
C ASN A 254 -12.50 -28.30 18.94
N LYS A 255 -12.62 -27.81 20.18
CA LYS A 255 -13.83 -28.03 21.01
C LYS A 255 -14.72 -26.80 21.18
N THR A 256 -14.18 -25.61 20.97
CA THR A 256 -14.93 -24.35 21.16
C THR A 256 -15.26 -23.70 19.81
N GLU A 257 -16.52 -23.31 19.64
CA GLU A 257 -17.00 -22.57 18.47
C GLU A 257 -16.65 -21.05 18.61
N SER A 258 -15.36 -20.74 18.62
CA SER A 258 -14.86 -19.37 18.79
C SER A 258 -14.69 -18.62 17.48
N ALA A 259 -14.65 -19.31 16.35
CA ALA A 259 -14.52 -18.69 15.05
C ALA A 259 -15.84 -18.05 14.60
N ILE A 260 -15.73 -16.87 14.01
CA ILE A 260 -16.84 -16.03 13.55
C ILE A 260 -16.73 -15.84 12.04
N ARG A 261 -17.85 -16.01 11.36
CA ARG A 261 -18.06 -15.59 9.97
C ARG A 261 -19.19 -14.58 9.95
N ILE A 262 -18.96 -13.42 9.33
CA ILE A 262 -19.99 -12.41 9.12
C ILE A 262 -20.19 -12.26 7.61
N THR A 263 -21.43 -12.42 7.18
CA THR A 263 -21.85 -12.20 5.79
C THR A 263 -22.73 -10.96 5.73
N HIS A 264 -22.33 -9.95 4.97
CA HIS A 264 -23.15 -8.80 4.68
C HIS A 264 -24.07 -9.13 3.51
N ILE A 265 -25.37 -9.26 3.78
CA ILE A 265 -26.37 -9.78 2.87
C ILE A 265 -26.50 -8.91 1.59
N PRO A 266 -26.56 -7.56 1.69
CA PRO A 266 -26.76 -6.71 0.52
C PRO A 266 -25.60 -6.74 -0.49
N THR A 267 -24.35 -6.81 0.00
CA THR A 267 -23.15 -6.77 -0.85
C THR A 267 -22.55 -8.15 -1.13
N GLY A 268 -22.97 -9.18 -0.37
CA GLY A 268 -22.37 -10.50 -0.44
C GLY A 268 -20.95 -10.61 0.17
N ILE A 269 -20.44 -9.54 0.79
CA ILE A 269 -19.12 -9.55 1.42
C ILE A 269 -19.12 -10.50 2.62
N VAL A 270 -18.13 -11.37 2.66
CA VAL A 270 -17.91 -12.33 3.76
C VAL A 270 -16.57 -12.01 4.42
N VAL A 271 -16.59 -11.94 5.75
CA VAL A 271 -15.37 -11.82 6.57
C VAL A 271 -15.36 -12.92 7.63
N GLN A 272 -14.17 -13.38 7.98
CA GLN A 272 -13.97 -14.44 8.96
C GLN A 272 -12.87 -14.03 9.92
N CYS A 273 -12.98 -14.47 11.18
CA CYS A 273 -11.95 -14.30 12.20
C CYS A 273 -11.97 -15.47 13.17
N GLN A 274 -10.81 -16.12 13.36
CA GLN A 274 -10.62 -17.26 14.29
C GLN A 274 -9.36 -17.13 15.14
N ASN A 275 -8.73 -15.95 15.15
CA ASN A 275 -7.39 -15.76 15.72
C ASN A 275 -7.38 -15.79 17.27
N ASP A 276 -8.46 -15.39 17.92
CA ASP A 276 -8.56 -15.37 19.39
C ASP A 276 -9.44 -16.53 19.91
N ARG A 277 -9.21 -16.94 21.16
CA ARG A 277 -10.08 -17.91 21.85
C ARG A 277 -11.42 -17.31 22.26
N SER A 278 -11.52 -16.00 22.30
CA SER A 278 -12.74 -15.27 22.66
C SER A 278 -13.59 -14.99 21.42
N GLN A 279 -14.80 -15.55 21.40
CA GLN A 279 -15.79 -15.29 20.36
C GLN A 279 -16.11 -13.80 20.24
N HIS A 280 -16.17 -13.05 21.37
CA HIS A 280 -16.41 -11.60 21.36
C HIS A 280 -15.31 -10.82 20.67
N LYS A 281 -14.04 -11.16 20.91
CA LYS A 281 -12.91 -10.52 20.25
C LYS A 281 -12.90 -10.82 18.75
N ASN A 282 -13.12 -12.08 18.37
CA ASN A 282 -13.24 -12.46 16.96
C ASN A 282 -14.38 -11.72 16.26
N LYS A 283 -15.54 -11.55 16.94
CA LYS A 283 -16.67 -10.78 16.41
C LYS A 283 -16.29 -9.31 16.22
N ALA A 284 -15.65 -8.67 17.19
CA ALA A 284 -15.21 -7.28 17.10
C ALA A 284 -14.21 -7.08 15.93
N THR A 285 -13.23 -7.96 15.81
CA THR A 285 -12.26 -7.93 14.71
C THR A 285 -12.94 -8.14 13.35
N ALA A 286 -13.82 -9.13 13.24
CA ALA A 286 -14.58 -9.39 12.01
C ALA A 286 -15.47 -8.19 11.62
N MET A 287 -16.12 -7.52 12.59
CA MET A 287 -16.90 -6.30 12.32
C MET A 287 -16.02 -5.15 11.82
N LYS A 288 -14.83 -4.98 12.39
CA LYS A 288 -13.85 -3.97 11.90
C LYS A 288 -13.42 -4.26 10.47
N MET A 289 -13.11 -5.51 10.16
CA MET A 289 -12.78 -5.94 8.79
C MET A 289 -13.95 -5.71 7.83
N LEU A 290 -15.18 -6.00 8.23
CA LEU A 290 -16.36 -5.77 7.41
C LEU A 290 -16.57 -4.28 7.13
N LYS A 291 -16.48 -3.42 8.13
CA LYS A 291 -16.58 -1.96 7.96
C LYS A 291 -15.54 -1.45 6.96
N SER A 292 -14.29 -1.87 7.09
CA SER A 292 -13.21 -1.47 6.19
C SER A 292 -13.46 -1.90 4.73
N ARG A 293 -13.96 -3.13 4.52
CA ARG A 293 -14.31 -3.62 3.18
C ARG A 293 -15.51 -2.89 2.57
N LEU A 294 -16.53 -2.61 3.37
CA LEU A 294 -17.70 -1.83 2.90
C LEU A 294 -17.32 -0.40 2.54
N TYR A 295 -16.40 0.18 3.29
CA TYR A 295 -15.88 1.51 2.98
C TYR A 295 -15.11 1.53 1.66
N GLU A 296 -14.24 0.56 1.42
CA GLU A 296 -13.50 0.44 0.16
C GLU A 296 -14.46 0.28 -1.02
N LEU A 297 -15.46 -0.61 -0.90
CA LEU A 297 -16.49 -0.79 -1.93
C LEU A 297 -17.23 0.53 -2.24
N LYS A 298 -17.55 1.31 -1.21
CA LYS A 298 -18.21 2.61 -1.38
C LYS A 298 -17.30 3.61 -2.11
N LEU A 299 -15.99 3.62 -1.81
CA LEU A 299 -15.02 4.45 -2.53
C LEU A 299 -14.89 4.04 -3.99
N GLU A 300 -14.83 2.73 -4.27
CA GLU A 300 -14.78 2.21 -5.63
C GLU A 300 -16.05 2.59 -6.42
N GLU A 301 -17.22 2.47 -5.80
CA GLU A 301 -18.49 2.88 -6.41
C GLU A 301 -18.51 4.37 -6.73
N GLN A 302 -18.05 5.22 -5.82
CA GLN A 302 -17.99 6.68 -6.02
C GLN A 302 -17.03 7.06 -7.16
N LYS A 303 -15.85 6.40 -7.23
CA LYS A 303 -14.90 6.61 -8.33
C LYS A 303 -15.48 6.17 -9.66
N ALA A 304 -16.08 4.99 -9.71
CA ALA A 304 -16.68 4.46 -10.93
C ALA A 304 -17.86 5.32 -11.41
N GLU A 305 -18.67 5.89 -10.50
CA GLU A 305 -19.72 6.84 -10.86
C GLU A 305 -19.14 8.14 -11.44
N ALA A 306 -18.01 8.62 -10.89
CA ALA A 306 -17.31 9.80 -11.41
C ALA A 306 -16.71 9.54 -12.82
N ASP A 307 -16.17 8.34 -13.04
CA ASP A 307 -15.52 7.94 -14.30
C ASP A 307 -16.52 7.41 -15.35
N GLY A 308 -17.81 7.29 -15.01
CA GLY A 308 -18.85 6.78 -15.90
C GLY A 308 -18.76 5.27 -16.20
N VAL A 309 -18.06 4.51 -15.34
CA VAL A 309 -17.86 3.05 -15.51
C VAL A 309 -19.11 2.29 -15.01
N PRO A 310 -19.62 1.31 -15.77
CA PRO A 310 -20.78 0.53 -15.33
C PRO A 310 -20.48 -0.29 -14.07
N LYS A 311 -21.42 -0.34 -13.13
CA LYS A 311 -21.29 -1.12 -11.86
C LYS A 311 -20.92 -2.61 -12.05
N SER A 312 -21.22 -3.21 -13.22
CA SER A 312 -20.87 -4.58 -13.55
C SER A 312 -19.37 -4.82 -13.76
N GLU A 313 -18.59 -3.76 -13.96
CA GLU A 313 -17.13 -3.81 -14.12
C GLU A 313 -16.37 -3.51 -12.82
N ILE A 314 -17.09 -3.06 -11.79
CA ILE A 314 -16.57 -2.88 -10.44
C ILE A 314 -16.52 -4.27 -9.80
N GLY A 315 -15.44 -4.96 -10.00
CA GLY A 315 -15.32 -6.30 -9.45
C GLY A 315 -13.94 -6.91 -9.61
N TRP A 316 -13.63 -7.72 -8.72
CA TRP A 316 -12.53 -8.64 -8.44
C TRP A 316 -11.85 -9.32 -9.65
N GLY A 317 -11.92 -8.76 -10.86
CA GLY A 317 -11.63 -9.44 -12.10
C GLY A 317 -10.36 -9.04 -12.84
N HIS A 318 -9.72 -7.93 -12.50
CA HIS A 318 -8.56 -7.48 -13.27
C HIS A 318 -7.25 -8.08 -12.76
N GLN A 319 -6.58 -8.85 -13.65
CA GLN A 319 -5.22 -9.28 -13.39
C GLN A 319 -4.29 -8.06 -13.45
N ILE A 320 -3.75 -7.68 -12.30
CA ILE A 320 -2.87 -6.51 -12.19
C ILE A 320 -1.42 -6.84 -12.48
N ARG A 321 -0.95 -8.05 -12.06
CA ARG A 321 0.46 -8.41 -12.16
C ARG A 321 0.66 -9.89 -12.45
N SER A 322 1.69 -10.18 -13.26
CA SER A 322 2.13 -11.54 -13.59
C SER A 322 3.54 -11.77 -13.07
N TYR A 323 3.74 -12.89 -12.41
CA TYR A 323 5.01 -13.41 -11.92
C TYR A 323 5.35 -14.67 -12.68
N VAL A 324 6.38 -14.61 -13.53
CA VAL A 324 6.86 -15.75 -14.32
C VAL A 324 8.20 -16.19 -13.77
N MET A 325 8.30 -17.44 -13.35
CA MET A 325 9.54 -18.01 -12.81
C MET A 325 10.26 -18.92 -13.84
N GLN A 326 9.50 -19.53 -14.76
CA GLN A 326 10.03 -20.37 -15.83
C GLN A 326 9.22 -20.18 -17.12
N PRO A 327 9.85 -20.25 -18.32
CA PRO A 327 11.25 -20.54 -18.62
C PRO A 327 12.20 -19.33 -18.44
N TYR A 328 11.66 -18.14 -18.24
CA TYR A 328 12.40 -16.90 -17.92
C TYR A 328 11.87 -16.31 -16.63
N GLN A 329 12.61 -15.43 -16.01
CA GLN A 329 12.21 -14.77 -14.78
C GLN A 329 11.78 -13.33 -15.08
N GLN A 330 10.51 -13.02 -14.77
CA GLN A 330 9.96 -11.69 -14.97
C GLN A 330 8.75 -11.46 -14.08
N VAL A 331 8.69 -10.28 -13.47
CA VAL A 331 7.45 -9.72 -12.92
C VAL A 331 7.01 -8.58 -13.83
N LYS A 332 5.78 -8.61 -14.31
CA LYS A 332 5.21 -7.55 -15.16
C LYS A 332 3.92 -7.03 -14.54
N ASP A 333 3.86 -5.70 -14.33
CA ASP A 333 2.62 -5.04 -13.95
C ASP A 333 1.90 -4.54 -15.21
N ASN A 334 0.62 -4.85 -15.31
CA ASN A 334 -0.17 -4.53 -16.51
C ASN A 334 -0.59 -3.05 -16.54
N ARG A 335 -0.57 -2.36 -15.40
CA ARG A 335 -1.01 -0.97 -15.27
C ARG A 335 0.09 0.03 -15.64
N SER A 336 1.31 -0.21 -15.14
CA SER A 336 2.48 0.59 -15.54
C SER A 336 3.10 0.12 -16.86
N GLY A 337 2.84 -1.15 -17.26
CA GLY A 337 3.48 -1.79 -18.40
C GLY A 337 4.93 -2.22 -18.14
N GLU A 338 5.49 -1.87 -16.98
CA GLU A 338 6.88 -2.14 -16.62
C GLU A 338 7.13 -3.61 -16.30
N ALA A 339 8.35 -4.05 -16.58
CA ALA A 339 8.79 -5.42 -16.36
C ALA A 339 10.11 -5.46 -15.58
N TYR A 340 10.18 -6.35 -14.59
CA TYR A 340 11.28 -6.48 -13.65
C TYR A 340 11.84 -7.90 -13.72
N SER A 341 13.16 -8.03 -13.80
CA SER A 341 13.84 -9.34 -13.93
C SER A 341 14.17 -9.99 -12.58
N ASN A 342 14.29 -9.22 -11.50
CA ASN A 342 14.67 -9.75 -10.18
C ASN A 342 13.46 -10.29 -9.40
N VAL A 343 12.89 -11.40 -9.89
CA VAL A 343 11.69 -12.03 -9.28
C VAL A 343 11.94 -12.45 -7.84
N SER A 344 13.14 -12.93 -7.51
CA SER A 344 13.46 -13.40 -6.17
C SER A 344 13.47 -12.27 -5.14
N ALA A 345 14.04 -11.11 -5.48
CA ALA A 345 14.00 -9.94 -4.59
C ALA A 345 12.59 -9.43 -4.38
N ILE A 346 11.78 -9.38 -5.45
CA ILE A 346 10.38 -8.96 -5.40
C ILE A 346 9.59 -9.89 -4.47
N LEU A 347 9.72 -11.20 -4.61
CA LEU A 347 9.06 -12.17 -3.72
C LEU A 347 9.60 -12.15 -2.29
N ASP A 348 10.79 -11.57 -2.06
CA ASP A 348 11.35 -11.29 -0.72
C ASP A 348 11.04 -9.86 -0.24
N GLY A 349 10.07 -9.20 -0.85
CA GLY A 349 9.50 -7.93 -0.38
C GLY A 349 10.14 -6.67 -0.96
N ASP A 350 10.86 -6.74 -2.06
CA ASP A 350 11.38 -5.56 -2.78
C ASP A 350 10.34 -5.02 -3.75
N LEU A 351 9.33 -4.32 -3.20
CA LEU A 351 8.17 -3.85 -3.95
C LEU A 351 8.19 -2.33 -4.22
N ASP A 352 9.08 -1.57 -3.62
CA ASP A 352 9.06 -0.11 -3.70
C ASP A 352 8.96 0.38 -5.15
N LYS A 353 9.86 -0.07 -6.00
CA LYS A 353 9.90 0.38 -7.39
C LYS A 353 8.62 0.03 -8.16
N ILE A 354 8.06 -1.17 -7.93
CA ILE A 354 6.83 -1.59 -8.61
C ILE A 354 5.65 -0.73 -8.19
N ILE A 355 5.48 -0.54 -6.87
CA ILE A 355 4.39 0.26 -6.30
C ILE A 355 4.49 1.71 -6.77
N GLU A 356 5.67 2.28 -6.74
CA GLU A 356 5.93 3.65 -7.18
C GLU A 356 5.65 3.85 -8.67
N ASP A 357 6.12 2.93 -9.53
CA ASP A 357 5.86 3.00 -10.97
C ASP A 357 4.36 2.92 -11.27
N VAL A 358 3.59 2.12 -10.50
CA VAL A 358 2.13 2.07 -10.61
C VAL A 358 1.48 3.37 -10.15
N LEU A 359 1.89 3.91 -8.99
CA LEU A 359 1.37 5.20 -8.49
C LEU A 359 1.58 6.32 -9.49
N ILE A 360 2.78 6.41 -10.06
CA ILE A 360 3.12 7.42 -11.07
C ILE A 360 2.30 7.22 -12.36
N SER A 361 2.16 5.98 -12.82
CA SER A 361 1.43 5.68 -14.06
C SER A 361 -0.06 6.01 -13.96
N GLN A 362 -0.69 5.75 -12.82
CA GLN A 362 -2.11 6.02 -12.58
C GLN A 362 -2.44 7.52 -12.50
N ASN A 363 -1.46 8.37 -12.22
CA ASN A 363 -1.65 9.82 -12.14
C ASN A 363 -1.22 10.58 -13.42
N ARG A 364 -0.70 9.88 -14.43
CA ARG A 364 -0.36 10.46 -15.75
C ARG A 364 -1.49 10.32 -16.78
N GLY A 365 -2.57 9.62 -16.46
CA GLY A 365 -3.78 9.47 -17.26
C GLY A 365 -4.85 10.42 -16.81
#